data_5683dcad9d4d4ed1a83577bcef316e9d
#
_entry.id   5683dcad9d4d4ed1a83577bcef316e9d
#
_cell.length_a   1.000
_cell.length_b   1.000
_cell.length_c   1.000
_cell.angle_alpha   90.00
_cell.angle_beta   90.00
_cell.angle_gamma   90.00
#
_symmetry.space_group_name_H-M   'P 1'
#
loop_
_entity.id
_entity.type
_entity.pdbx_description
1 polymer ?
#
loop_
_entity_poly.entity_id
_entity_poly.type
_entity_poly.pdbx_seq_one_letter_code
_entity_poly.pdbx_strand_id
1 'polypeptide(L)' 'MNDIDKERFGGFLLQLRREKNLTQKELAERLFVSDKAVSKWERGVSHN' A
#
# COMPACT_ATOMS: atom_id res chain seq x y z
N MET A 1 -15.39 -7.28 1.83
CA MET A 1 -14.01 -7.40 2.32
C MET A 1 -13.94 -6.84 3.73
N ASN A 2 -13.33 -7.55 4.63
CA ASN A 2 -13.29 -7.14 6.03
C ASN A 2 -11.98 -6.41 6.34
N ASP A 3 -11.87 -5.92 7.58
CA ASP A 3 -10.73 -5.10 7.97
C ASP A 3 -9.41 -5.87 7.93
N ILE A 4 -9.46 -7.17 8.20
CA ILE A 4 -8.27 -7.99 8.18
C ILE A 4 -7.66 -8.01 6.77
N ASP A 5 -8.51 -8.08 5.76
CA ASP A 5 -8.03 -8.09 4.38
C ASP A 5 -7.39 -6.77 4.00
N LYS A 6 -7.95 -5.66 4.51
CA LYS A 6 -7.36 -4.35 4.26
C LYS A 6 -5.97 -4.25 4.85
N GLU A 7 -5.81 -4.75 6.07
CA GLU A 7 -4.52 -4.71 6.73
C GLU A 7 -3.49 -5.55 6.01
N ARG A 8 -3.89 -6.73 5.58
CA ARG A 8 -2.99 -7.61 4.83
C ARG A 8 -2.59 -6.99 3.52
N PHE A 9 -3.54 -6.38 2.83
CA PHE A 9 -3.26 -5.75 1.56
C PHE A 9 -2.29 -4.60 1.72
N GLY A 10 -2.52 -3.75 2.72
CA GLY A 10 -1.64 -2.63 2.99
C GLY A 10 -0.23 -3.09 3.36
N GLY A 11 -0.15 -4.14 4.19
CA GLY A 11 1.14 -4.69 4.57
C GLY A 11 1.89 -5.28 3.39
N PHE A 12 1.16 -5.96 2.52
CA PHE A 12 1.75 -6.52 1.30
C PHE A 12 2.32 -5.42 0.40
N LEU A 13 1.57 -4.36 0.23
CA LEU A 13 2.03 -3.24 -0.60
C LEU A 13 3.27 -2.58 -0.02
N LEU A 14 3.27 -2.39 1.28
CA LEU A 14 4.40 -1.77 1.95
C LEU A 14 5.65 -2.62 1.79
N GLN A 15 5.52 -3.92 2.00
CA GLN A 15 6.64 -4.83 1.87
C GLN A 15 7.16 -4.87 0.42
N LEU A 16 6.24 -4.93 -0.53
CA LEU A 16 6.60 -4.94 -1.94
C LEU A 16 7.38 -3.68 -2.31
N ARG A 17 6.92 -2.53 -1.81
CA ARG A 17 7.57 -1.27 -2.10
C ARG A 17 8.99 -1.24 -1.53
N ARG A 18 9.15 -1.75 -0.31
CA ARG A 18 10.47 -1.80 0.33
C ARG A 18 11.43 -2.72 -0.41
N GLU A 19 10.93 -3.87 -0.81
CA GLU A 19 11.77 -4.85 -1.49
C GLU A 19 12.29 -4.32 -2.82
N LYS A 20 11.48 -3.50 -3.48
CA LYS A 20 11.84 -2.96 -4.79
C LYS A 20 12.37 -1.53 -4.72
N ASN A 21 12.47 -0.99 -3.51
CA ASN A 21 12.96 0.38 -3.29
C ASN A 21 12.14 1.39 -4.08
N LEU A 22 10.83 1.25 -4.01
CA LEU A 22 9.91 2.14 -4.72
C LEU A 22 9.33 3.17 -3.76
N THR A 23 9.09 4.37 -4.27
CA THR A 23 8.28 5.35 -3.55
C THR A 23 6.81 4.98 -3.70
N GLN A 24 5.95 5.61 -2.88
CA GLN A 24 4.53 5.39 -3.02
C GLN A 24 4.03 5.78 -4.40
N LYS A 25 4.57 6.86 -4.94
CA LYS A 25 4.20 7.31 -6.26
C LYS A 25 4.59 6.29 -7.33
N GLU A 26 5.80 5.75 -7.21
CA GLU A 26 6.26 4.77 -8.17
C GLU A 26 5.43 3.50 -8.12
N LEU A 27 5.09 3.06 -6.93
CA LEU A 27 4.23 1.88 -6.79
C LEU A 27 2.86 2.16 -7.39
N ALA A 28 2.32 3.34 -7.12
CA ALA A 28 1.01 3.70 -7.64
C ALA A 28 0.99 3.64 -9.16
N GLU A 29 2.05 4.13 -9.79
CA GLU A 29 2.14 4.10 -11.24
C GLU A 29 2.13 2.68 -11.78
N ARG A 30 2.80 1.77 -11.09
CA ARG A 30 2.83 0.37 -11.52
C ARG A 30 1.48 -0.30 -11.36
N LEU A 31 0.68 0.14 -10.39
CA LEU A 31 -0.62 -0.44 -10.13
C LEU A 31 -1.75 0.28 -10.87
N PHE A 32 -1.43 1.35 -11.58
CA PHE A 32 -2.40 2.16 -12.31
C PHE A 32 -3.43 2.78 -11.36
N VAL A 33 -2.95 3.24 -10.21
CA VAL A 33 -3.79 3.93 -9.24
C VAL A 33 -3.09 5.21 -8.81
N SER A 34 -3.77 6.03 -8.00
CA SER A 34 -3.17 7.26 -7.51
C SER A 34 -2.26 6.97 -6.33
N ASP A 35 -1.29 7.87 -6.11
CA ASP A 35 -0.41 7.73 -4.95
C ASP A 35 -1.19 7.90 -3.65
N LYS A 36 -2.26 8.66 -3.68
CA LYS A 36 -3.13 8.80 -2.52
C LYS A 36 -3.79 7.48 -2.16
N ALA A 37 -4.15 6.69 -3.17
CA ALA A 37 -4.74 5.39 -2.92
C ALA A 37 -3.73 4.48 -2.23
N VAL A 38 -2.49 4.46 -2.70
CA VAL A 38 -1.45 3.65 -2.08
C VAL A 38 -1.23 4.10 -0.64
N SER A 39 -1.14 5.40 -0.43
CA SER A 39 -0.94 5.94 0.91
C SER A 39 -2.07 5.53 1.85
N LYS A 40 -3.30 5.58 1.36
CA LYS A 40 -4.45 5.20 2.16
C LYS A 40 -4.39 3.72 2.53
N TRP A 41 -4.04 2.87 1.57
CA TRP A 41 -3.98 1.45 1.83
C TRP A 41 -2.87 1.11 2.82
N GLU A 42 -1.71 1.73 2.69
CA GLU A 42 -0.62 1.48 3.61
C GLU A 42 -0.93 1.96 5.01
N ARG A 43 -1.72 3.01 5.13
CA ARG A 43 -2.12 3.52 6.43
C ARG A 43 -3.02 2.55 7.19
N GLY A 44 -3.71 1.70 6.48
CA GLY A 44 -4.53 0.70 7.14
C GLY A 44 -3.73 -0.24 8.03
N VAL A 45 -2.43 -0.37 7.75
CA VAL A 45 -1.55 -1.24 8.53
C VAL A 45 -1.16 -0.60 9.84
N SER A 46 -0.93 0.71 9.83
CA SER A 46 -0.36 1.40 10.98
C SER A 46 -1.41 2.21 11.74
N HIS A 47 -2.63 2.05 11.43
CA HIS A 47 -3.66 2.79 12.14
C HIS A 47 -3.88 2.19 13.53
N ASN A 48 -4.29 2.98 14.44
CA ASN A 48 -4.53 2.51 15.80
C ASN A 48 -5.94 2.76 16.19
#